data_bcda68bd11d0e76eda7d1c104b6c37eb
#
_entry.id   bcda68bd11d0e76eda7d1c104b6c37eb
#
_cell.length_a   1.000
_cell.length_b   1.000
_cell.length_c   1.000
_cell.angle_alpha   90.00
_cell.angle_beta   90.00
_cell.angle_gamma   90.00
#
_symmetry.space_group_name_H-M   'P 1'
#
loop_
_entity.id
_entity.type
_entity.pdbx_description
1 polymer ?
#
loop_
_entity_poly.entity_id
_entity_poly.type
_entity_poly.pdbx_seq_one_letter_code
_entity_poly.pdbx_strand_id
1 'polypeptide(L)'
;LDDEFSQVVDLILACEGRLVIGGIGKSGLIGKKMVATFASTGTPSFFLHPTEAFHGDLGMLKPIDIVMLISYSGETDDVNKLIPSLKNFGNKIIALTSNKNSTLARHADYVLDITVEREVCPNNLAPTTSAFVTLALGDALAVSLITARHFQPADFAKFHPGGSLGRRLLCKVKDQMQTRLPITTPDTSFTDCLTIMNEGRMGVALVMENQQLKGIITDGDVRR
;
A
#
# COMPACT_ATOMS: atom_id res chain seq x y z
N LEU A 1 -12.77 12.41 -15.05
CA LEU A 1 -11.44 12.92 -14.72
C LEU A 1 -11.14 14.04 -15.71
N ASP A 2 -10.72 15.16 -15.22
CA ASP A 2 -10.45 16.40 -15.99
C ASP A 2 -8.95 16.72 -16.02
N ASP A 3 -8.60 17.87 -16.60
CA ASP A 3 -7.21 18.31 -16.68
C ASP A 3 -6.58 18.54 -15.29
N GLU A 4 -7.39 18.94 -14.31
CA GLU A 4 -6.93 19.17 -12.94
C GLU A 4 -6.49 17.88 -12.26
N PHE A 5 -7.15 16.76 -12.56
CA PHE A 5 -6.71 15.44 -12.11
C PHE A 5 -5.32 15.09 -12.65
N SER A 6 -5.07 15.34 -13.93
CA SER A 6 -3.75 15.11 -14.55
C SER A 6 -2.66 15.99 -13.93
N GLN A 7 -2.97 17.25 -13.66
CA GLN A 7 -2.05 18.18 -12.98
C GLN A 7 -1.72 17.71 -11.57
N VAL A 8 -2.70 17.17 -10.83
CA VAL A 8 -2.48 16.57 -9.49
C VAL A 8 -1.58 15.34 -9.57
N VAL A 9 -1.76 14.49 -10.57
CA VAL A 9 -0.87 13.34 -10.80
C VAL A 9 0.57 13.82 -11.03
N ASP A 10 0.77 14.80 -11.93
CA ASP A 10 2.08 15.37 -12.24
C ASP A 10 2.71 16.03 -11.01
N LEU A 11 1.92 16.78 -10.23
CA LEU A 11 2.37 17.39 -8.97
C LEU A 11 2.89 16.33 -7.98
N ILE A 12 2.15 15.23 -7.80
CA ILE A 12 2.55 14.15 -6.89
C ILE A 12 3.78 13.39 -7.43
N LEU A 13 3.89 13.22 -8.74
CA LEU A 13 5.07 12.60 -9.38
C LEU A 13 6.34 13.42 -9.17
N ALA A 14 6.23 14.74 -9.24
CA ALA A 14 7.34 15.67 -9.04
C ALA A 14 7.67 15.93 -7.55
N CYS A 15 6.87 15.42 -6.62
CA CYS A 15 7.05 15.67 -5.19
C CYS A 15 8.27 14.93 -4.64
N GLU A 16 9.22 15.67 -4.08
CA GLU A 16 10.38 15.12 -3.35
C GLU A 16 10.06 14.81 -1.87
N GLY A 17 8.91 15.28 -1.40
CA GLY A 17 8.39 15.03 -0.05
C GLY A 17 7.42 13.86 0.00
N ARG A 18 6.38 14.01 0.82
CA ARG A 18 5.34 13.02 1.05
C ARG A 18 3.98 13.57 0.68
N LEU A 19 3.06 12.68 0.33
CA LEU A 19 1.65 13.02 0.21
C LEU A 19 0.98 12.85 1.59
N VAL A 20 0.61 13.96 2.20
CA VAL A 20 -0.05 14.00 3.51
C VAL A 20 -1.54 14.12 3.30
N ILE A 21 -2.34 13.25 3.90
CA ILE A 21 -3.78 13.23 3.71
C ILE A 21 -4.47 13.56 5.02
N GLY A 22 -5.37 14.55 5.01
CA GLY A 22 -6.15 14.97 6.17
C GLY A 22 -7.65 14.94 5.93
N GLY A 23 -8.41 14.66 6.99
CA GLY A 23 -9.87 14.64 6.96
C GLY A 23 -10.47 14.20 8.30
N ILE A 24 -11.75 14.49 8.52
CA ILE A 24 -12.47 14.18 9.76
C ILE A 24 -13.51 13.10 9.53
N GLY A 25 -13.75 12.26 10.53
CA GLY A 25 -14.79 11.24 10.52
C GLY A 25 -14.63 10.25 9.36
N LYS A 26 -15.69 10.08 8.56
CA LYS A 26 -15.67 9.13 7.41
C LYS A 26 -14.65 9.55 6.34
N SER A 27 -14.50 10.85 6.07
CA SER A 27 -13.46 11.39 5.18
C SER A 27 -12.05 11.03 5.69
N GLY A 28 -11.82 11.11 7.00
CA GLY A 28 -10.56 10.69 7.62
C GLY A 28 -10.29 9.19 7.50
N LEU A 29 -11.32 8.34 7.65
CA LEU A 29 -11.19 6.89 7.46
C LEU A 29 -10.82 6.54 6.02
N ILE A 30 -11.43 7.21 5.04
CA ILE A 30 -11.08 7.07 3.62
C ILE A 30 -9.67 7.57 3.38
N GLY A 31 -9.30 8.72 3.95
CA GLY A 31 -7.95 9.27 3.87
C GLY A 31 -6.88 8.29 4.40
N LYS A 32 -7.15 7.61 5.51
CA LYS A 32 -6.26 6.55 6.03
C LYS A 32 -6.12 5.38 5.07
N LYS A 33 -7.23 4.96 4.42
CA LYS A 33 -7.17 3.91 3.37
C LYS A 33 -6.35 4.39 2.16
N MET A 34 -6.53 5.63 1.73
CA MET A 34 -5.75 6.21 0.63
C MET A 34 -4.25 6.21 0.97
N VAL A 35 -3.88 6.65 2.17
CA VAL A 35 -2.49 6.60 2.66
C VAL A 35 -1.92 5.19 2.56
N ALA A 36 -2.66 4.17 3.04
CA ALA A 36 -2.21 2.78 2.98
C ALA A 36 -1.99 2.32 1.53
N THR A 37 -2.88 2.69 0.60
CA THR A 37 -2.75 2.38 -0.82
C THR A 37 -1.54 3.08 -1.43
N PHE A 38 -1.37 4.38 -1.24
CA PHE A 38 -0.24 5.14 -1.76
C PHE A 38 1.09 4.62 -1.24
N ALA A 39 1.22 4.42 0.07
CA ALA A 39 2.44 3.91 0.69
C ALA A 39 2.82 2.53 0.14
N SER A 40 1.84 1.63 -0.03
CA SER A 40 2.05 0.28 -0.55
C SER A 40 2.36 0.23 -2.05
N THR A 41 2.10 1.32 -2.77
CA THR A 41 2.31 1.44 -4.22
C THR A 41 3.41 2.45 -4.59
N GLY A 42 4.28 2.81 -3.64
CA GLY A 42 5.49 3.58 -3.91
C GLY A 42 5.34 5.09 -3.81
N THR A 43 4.23 5.60 -3.26
CA THR A 43 4.07 7.03 -2.92
C THR A 43 4.17 7.19 -1.41
N PRO A 44 5.29 7.73 -0.87
CA PRO A 44 5.43 7.96 0.56
C PRO A 44 4.30 8.87 1.06
N SER A 45 3.53 8.39 2.04
CA SER A 45 2.37 9.13 2.54
C SER A 45 2.07 8.81 4.00
N PHE A 46 1.41 9.75 4.68
CA PHE A 46 0.89 9.54 6.02
C PHE A 46 -0.42 10.33 6.23
N PHE A 47 -1.15 9.97 7.28
CA PHE A 47 -2.39 10.61 7.64
C PHE A 47 -2.14 11.64 8.73
N LEU A 48 -2.60 12.88 8.52
CA LEU A 48 -2.61 13.95 9.50
C LEU A 48 -4.04 14.20 9.96
N HIS A 49 -4.34 13.93 11.23
CA HIS A 49 -5.65 14.24 11.77
C HIS A 49 -5.76 15.74 12.00
N PRO A 50 -6.75 16.45 11.41
CA PRO A 50 -6.84 17.90 11.53
C PRO A 50 -6.86 18.42 12.97
N THR A 51 -7.53 17.76 13.89
CA THR A 51 -7.57 18.15 15.30
C THR A 51 -6.22 17.97 15.97
N GLU A 52 -5.57 16.82 15.78
CA GLU A 52 -4.25 16.52 16.39
C GLU A 52 -3.15 17.44 15.83
N ALA A 53 -3.31 17.91 14.60
CA ALA A 53 -2.40 18.87 13.98
C ALA A 53 -2.19 20.12 14.86
N PHE A 54 -3.24 20.61 15.52
CA PHE A 54 -3.14 21.75 16.44
C PHE A 54 -2.50 21.43 17.78
N HIS A 55 -2.33 20.16 18.08
CA HIS A 55 -1.70 19.69 19.33
C HIS A 55 -0.25 19.22 19.13
N GLY A 56 0.35 19.56 17.99
CA GLY A 56 1.78 19.32 17.74
C GLY A 56 2.08 18.54 16.47
N ASP A 57 1.12 17.81 15.88
CA ASP A 57 1.37 16.97 14.70
C ASP A 57 1.71 17.76 13.43
N LEU A 58 1.46 19.09 13.41
CA LEU A 58 2.01 19.98 12.37
C LEU A 58 3.52 19.89 12.26
N GLY A 59 4.22 19.54 13.34
CA GLY A 59 5.67 19.32 13.36
C GLY A 59 6.12 18.13 12.49
N MET A 60 5.20 17.26 12.06
CA MET A 60 5.52 16.20 11.11
C MET A 60 5.66 16.69 9.67
N LEU A 61 5.10 17.86 9.35
CA LEU A 61 5.11 18.42 7.99
C LEU A 61 6.47 19.01 7.62
N LYS A 62 6.83 18.89 6.36
CA LYS A 62 7.95 19.58 5.74
C LYS A 62 7.43 20.50 4.63
N PRO A 63 8.10 21.59 4.31
CA PRO A 63 7.70 22.51 3.23
C PRO A 63 7.53 21.83 1.87
N ILE A 64 8.28 20.74 1.64
CA ILE A 64 8.26 19.96 0.39
C ILE A 64 7.13 18.94 0.33
N ASP A 65 6.37 18.73 1.42
CA ASP A 65 5.23 17.81 1.43
C ASP A 65 4.03 18.45 0.70
N ILE A 66 3.23 17.62 0.03
CA ILE A 66 1.93 18.00 -0.54
C ILE A 66 0.85 17.57 0.43
N VAL A 67 -0.12 18.43 0.69
CA VAL A 67 -1.21 18.15 1.63
C VAL A 67 -2.54 18.03 0.87
N MET A 68 -3.19 16.89 0.96
CA MET A 68 -4.50 16.60 0.40
C MET A 68 -5.54 16.62 1.53
N LEU A 69 -6.49 17.54 1.47
CA LEU A 69 -7.54 17.70 2.47
C LEU A 69 -8.88 17.23 1.92
N ILE A 70 -9.57 16.37 2.68
CA ILE A 70 -10.85 15.78 2.31
C ILE A 70 -11.96 16.38 3.14
N SER A 71 -12.84 17.14 2.51
CA SER A 71 -14.06 17.69 3.11
C SER A 71 -15.15 17.79 2.04
N TYR A 72 -16.20 16.98 2.13
CA TYR A 72 -17.27 16.96 1.13
C TYR A 72 -17.89 18.34 0.92
N SER A 73 -18.26 19.03 2.00
CA SER A 73 -18.78 20.41 1.94
C SER A 73 -17.71 21.45 1.64
N GLY A 74 -16.43 21.14 1.93
CA GLY A 74 -15.33 22.10 1.93
C GLY A 74 -15.41 23.17 3.03
N GLU A 75 -16.33 23.01 3.98
CA GLU A 75 -16.59 23.96 5.07
C GLU A 75 -16.38 23.34 6.47
N THR A 76 -15.69 22.20 6.55
CA THR A 76 -15.37 21.59 7.85
C THR A 76 -14.36 22.46 8.60
N ASP A 77 -14.77 23.01 9.73
CA ASP A 77 -13.99 23.97 10.52
C ASP A 77 -12.57 23.49 10.84
N ASP A 78 -12.45 22.29 11.40
CA ASP A 78 -11.14 21.75 11.79
C ASP A 78 -10.19 21.53 10.59
N VAL A 79 -10.75 21.22 9.41
CA VAL A 79 -9.97 21.11 8.17
C VAL A 79 -9.52 22.50 7.71
N ASN A 80 -10.45 23.46 7.70
CA ASN A 80 -10.17 24.80 7.20
C ASN A 80 -9.20 25.59 8.10
N LYS A 81 -9.22 25.34 9.41
CA LYS A 81 -8.24 25.92 10.34
C LYS A 81 -6.78 25.55 10.02
N LEU A 82 -6.54 24.43 9.33
CA LEU A 82 -5.17 24.04 8.92
C LEU A 82 -4.60 24.94 7.82
N ILE A 83 -5.46 25.51 6.97
CA ILE A 83 -5.05 26.21 5.74
C ILE A 83 -4.01 27.31 6.01
N PRO A 84 -4.18 28.21 7.00
CA PRO A 84 -3.19 29.25 7.26
C PRO A 84 -1.81 28.70 7.60
N SER A 85 -1.75 27.64 8.42
CA SER A 85 -0.48 27.00 8.79
C SER A 85 0.20 26.32 7.60
N LEU A 86 -0.57 25.60 6.77
CA LEU A 86 -0.06 24.94 5.58
C LEU A 86 0.51 25.94 4.56
N LYS A 87 -0.20 27.05 4.36
CA LYS A 87 0.29 28.13 3.48
C LYS A 87 1.56 28.79 4.04
N ASN A 88 1.62 29.00 5.35
CA ASN A 88 2.80 29.58 6.00
C ASN A 88 4.01 28.64 5.91
N PHE A 89 3.81 27.31 5.91
CA PHE A 89 4.86 26.33 5.69
C PHE A 89 5.27 26.20 4.22
N GLY A 90 4.47 26.73 3.29
CA GLY A 90 4.72 26.66 1.85
C GLY A 90 4.20 25.37 1.20
N ASN A 91 3.39 24.58 1.91
CA ASN A 91 2.84 23.34 1.36
C ASN A 91 1.83 23.62 0.25
N LYS A 92 1.86 22.80 -0.81
CA LYS A 92 0.81 22.74 -1.82
C LYS A 92 -0.41 22.02 -1.26
N ILE A 93 -1.60 22.57 -1.49
CA ILE A 93 -2.87 22.05 -0.97
C ILE A 93 -3.70 21.51 -2.12
N ILE A 94 -4.13 20.25 -2.02
CA ILE A 94 -5.12 19.62 -2.89
C ILE A 94 -6.40 19.46 -2.08
N ALA A 95 -7.52 20.00 -2.57
CA ALA A 95 -8.84 19.84 -1.97
C ALA A 95 -9.61 18.72 -2.67
N LEU A 96 -10.16 17.78 -1.89
CA LEU A 96 -11.21 16.87 -2.34
C LEU A 96 -12.54 17.36 -1.74
N THR A 97 -13.38 17.96 -2.59
CA THR A 97 -14.64 18.57 -2.16
C THR A 97 -15.69 18.55 -3.27
N SER A 98 -16.97 18.60 -2.89
CA SER A 98 -18.09 18.74 -3.85
C SER A 98 -18.42 20.20 -4.16
N ASN A 99 -17.82 21.17 -3.47
CA ASN A 99 -18.15 22.57 -3.63
C ASN A 99 -16.91 23.39 -4.00
N LYS A 100 -16.77 23.69 -5.29
CA LYS A 100 -15.67 24.50 -5.83
C LYS A 100 -15.64 25.94 -5.30
N ASN A 101 -16.74 26.41 -4.70
CA ASN A 101 -16.83 27.73 -4.08
C ASN A 101 -16.61 27.71 -2.56
N SER A 102 -16.30 26.56 -1.99
CA SER A 102 -16.08 26.41 -0.55
C SER A 102 -14.80 27.11 -0.09
N THR A 103 -14.70 27.30 1.23
CA THR A 103 -13.50 27.86 1.85
C THR A 103 -12.25 27.00 1.54
N LEU A 104 -12.36 25.68 1.63
CA LEU A 104 -11.27 24.79 1.28
C LEU A 104 -10.84 24.93 -0.18
N ALA A 105 -11.79 24.90 -1.13
CA ALA A 105 -11.51 24.99 -2.56
C ALA A 105 -10.85 26.31 -2.94
N ARG A 106 -11.36 27.45 -2.43
CA ARG A 106 -10.78 28.77 -2.72
C ARG A 106 -9.34 28.97 -2.24
N HIS A 107 -8.91 28.18 -1.27
CA HIS A 107 -7.57 28.28 -0.72
C HIS A 107 -6.63 27.14 -1.17
N ALA A 108 -7.14 26.13 -1.84
CA ALA A 108 -6.35 25.05 -2.41
C ALA A 108 -5.63 25.49 -3.70
N ASP A 109 -4.52 24.83 -4.02
CA ASP A 109 -3.83 24.99 -5.30
C ASP A 109 -4.53 24.16 -6.39
N TYR A 110 -5.15 23.03 -6.01
CA TYR A 110 -5.89 22.13 -6.91
C TYR A 110 -7.16 21.63 -6.22
N VAL A 111 -8.23 21.42 -7.01
CA VAL A 111 -9.53 20.95 -6.52
C VAL A 111 -9.98 19.72 -7.28
N LEU A 112 -10.04 18.60 -6.63
CA LEU A 112 -10.61 17.38 -7.18
C LEU A 112 -12.08 17.26 -6.77
N ASP A 113 -12.95 17.24 -7.75
CA ASP A 113 -14.40 17.22 -7.56
C ASP A 113 -14.88 15.81 -7.17
N ILE A 114 -15.56 15.74 -6.01
CA ILE A 114 -16.19 14.51 -5.49
C ILE A 114 -17.72 14.66 -5.40
N THR A 115 -18.29 15.54 -6.21
CA THR A 115 -19.74 15.80 -6.24
C THR A 115 -20.50 14.52 -6.60
N VAL A 116 -21.58 14.26 -5.90
CA VAL A 116 -22.56 13.22 -6.21
C VAL A 116 -23.95 13.81 -6.27
N GLU A 117 -24.80 13.24 -7.11
CA GLU A 117 -26.19 13.70 -7.24
C GLU A 117 -26.95 13.52 -5.92
N ARG A 118 -26.78 12.38 -5.26
CA ARG A 118 -27.36 12.06 -3.96
C ARG A 118 -26.62 10.95 -3.24
N GLU A 119 -26.82 10.91 -1.92
CA GLU A 119 -26.40 9.77 -1.13
C GLU A 119 -27.39 8.59 -1.33
N VAL A 120 -26.89 7.35 -1.31
CA VAL A 120 -27.73 6.13 -1.33
C VAL A 120 -28.52 5.97 -0.03
N CYS A 121 -28.06 6.60 1.05
CA CYS A 121 -28.79 6.71 2.31
C CYS A 121 -30.22 7.22 2.06
N PRO A 122 -31.28 6.51 2.54
CA PRO A 122 -32.68 6.90 2.31
C PRO A 122 -32.98 8.35 2.66
N ASN A 123 -32.34 8.90 3.68
CA ASN A 123 -32.52 10.26 4.13
C ASN A 123 -31.54 11.27 3.46
N ASN A 124 -30.72 10.82 2.52
CA ASN A 124 -29.68 11.64 1.88
C ASN A 124 -28.72 12.35 2.88
N LEU A 125 -28.43 11.73 4.02
CA LEU A 125 -27.64 12.32 5.11
C LEU A 125 -26.31 11.61 5.36
N ALA A 126 -26.33 10.26 5.39
CA ALA A 126 -25.12 9.52 5.70
C ALA A 126 -24.20 9.48 4.47
N PRO A 127 -22.92 9.87 4.59
CA PRO A 127 -21.94 9.73 3.52
C PRO A 127 -21.83 8.27 3.08
N THR A 128 -22.31 7.97 1.89
CA THR A 128 -22.35 6.67 1.24
C THR A 128 -21.80 6.77 -0.17
N THR A 129 -22.57 7.34 -1.12
CA THR A 129 -22.11 7.56 -2.49
C THR A 129 -20.90 8.50 -2.52
N SER A 130 -20.94 9.61 -1.80
CA SER A 130 -19.81 10.54 -1.69
C SER A 130 -18.55 9.90 -1.12
N ALA A 131 -18.72 9.05 -0.11
CA ALA A 131 -17.62 8.30 0.48
C ALA A 131 -17.01 7.33 -0.55
N PHE A 132 -17.85 6.65 -1.34
CA PHE A 132 -17.40 5.73 -2.38
C PHE A 132 -16.67 6.45 -3.52
N VAL A 133 -17.20 7.60 -3.98
CA VAL A 133 -16.54 8.42 -5.01
C VAL A 133 -15.19 8.93 -4.53
N THR A 134 -15.10 9.40 -3.28
CA THR A 134 -13.83 9.84 -2.70
C THR A 134 -12.80 8.71 -2.68
N LEU A 135 -13.22 7.51 -2.29
CA LEU A 135 -12.36 6.33 -2.29
C LEU A 135 -11.90 5.95 -3.70
N ALA A 136 -12.84 5.90 -4.65
CA ALA A 136 -12.56 5.56 -6.05
C ALA A 136 -11.59 6.57 -6.70
N LEU A 137 -11.75 7.86 -6.42
CA LEU A 137 -10.85 8.91 -6.89
C LEU A 137 -9.43 8.74 -6.32
N GLY A 138 -9.32 8.41 -5.03
CA GLY A 138 -8.03 8.09 -4.40
C GLY A 138 -7.34 6.89 -5.04
N ASP A 139 -8.09 5.84 -5.34
CA ASP A 139 -7.56 4.66 -6.02
C ASP A 139 -7.21 4.95 -7.48
N ALA A 140 -7.97 5.80 -8.18
CA ALA A 140 -7.64 6.27 -9.52
C ALA A 140 -6.30 7.04 -9.54
N LEU A 141 -6.07 7.92 -8.57
CA LEU A 141 -4.78 8.60 -8.40
C LEU A 141 -3.65 7.60 -8.17
N ALA A 142 -3.84 6.64 -7.27
CA ALA A 142 -2.82 5.63 -6.98
C ALA A 142 -2.48 4.80 -8.23
N VAL A 143 -3.48 4.36 -9.01
CA VAL A 143 -3.28 3.60 -10.24
C VAL A 143 -2.58 4.45 -11.31
N SER A 144 -2.92 5.72 -11.44
CA SER A 144 -2.25 6.64 -12.37
C SER A 144 -0.76 6.80 -12.02
N LEU A 145 -0.44 6.93 -10.73
CA LEU A 145 0.95 7.02 -10.24
C LEU A 145 1.72 5.70 -10.44
N ILE A 146 1.08 4.54 -10.22
CA ILE A 146 1.63 3.21 -10.51
C ILE A 146 2.03 3.13 -12.00
N THR A 147 1.12 3.54 -12.89
CA THR A 147 1.34 3.50 -14.33
C THR A 147 2.46 4.44 -14.75
N ALA A 148 2.42 5.69 -14.29
CA ALA A 148 3.41 6.71 -14.65
C ALA A 148 4.83 6.38 -14.14
N ARG A 149 4.95 5.72 -12.98
CA ARG A 149 6.24 5.26 -12.42
C ARG A 149 6.71 3.92 -12.96
N HIS A 150 5.93 3.25 -13.82
CA HIS A 150 6.20 1.88 -14.26
C HIS A 150 6.43 0.91 -13.08
N PHE A 151 5.65 1.09 -12.01
CA PHE A 151 5.77 0.31 -10.78
C PHE A 151 5.48 -1.18 -11.04
N GLN A 152 6.43 -2.05 -10.71
CA GLN A 152 6.41 -3.46 -11.06
C GLN A 152 6.00 -4.34 -9.85
N PRO A 153 5.57 -5.60 -10.08
CA PRO A 153 5.28 -6.55 -9.00
C PRO A 153 6.46 -6.74 -8.03
N ALA A 154 7.70 -6.63 -8.53
CA ALA A 154 8.89 -6.70 -7.68
C ALA A 154 9.00 -5.51 -6.71
N ASP A 155 8.53 -4.33 -7.11
CA ASP A 155 8.49 -3.16 -6.24
C ASP A 155 7.41 -3.32 -5.15
N PHE A 156 6.24 -3.83 -5.53
CA PHE A 156 5.18 -4.16 -4.58
C PHE A 156 5.65 -5.17 -3.53
N ALA A 157 6.42 -6.17 -3.93
CA ALA A 157 6.96 -7.19 -3.03
C ALA A 157 7.89 -6.59 -1.96
N LYS A 158 8.66 -5.54 -2.29
CA LYS A 158 9.54 -4.84 -1.34
C LYS A 158 8.76 -4.24 -0.16
N PHE A 159 7.54 -3.74 -0.42
CA PHE A 159 6.66 -3.16 0.61
C PHE A 159 5.79 -4.21 1.32
N HIS A 160 5.72 -5.44 0.80
CA HIS A 160 4.92 -6.54 1.35
C HIS A 160 5.75 -7.83 1.57
N PRO A 161 6.88 -7.78 2.29
CA PRO A 161 7.81 -8.92 2.38
C PRO A 161 7.20 -10.15 3.05
N GLY A 162 6.26 -9.97 3.98
CA GLY A 162 5.56 -11.05 4.69
C GLY A 162 4.39 -11.67 3.94
N GLY A 163 3.91 -11.05 2.86
CA GLY A 163 2.78 -11.55 2.07
C GLY A 163 3.15 -12.73 1.17
N SER A 164 2.14 -13.47 0.71
CA SER A 164 2.36 -14.61 -0.21
C SER A 164 3.08 -14.19 -1.50
N LEU A 165 2.71 -13.01 -2.04
CA LEU A 165 3.35 -12.44 -3.22
C LEU A 165 4.81 -12.01 -2.92
N GLY A 166 5.05 -11.37 -1.77
CA GLY A 166 6.40 -10.98 -1.35
C GLY A 166 7.32 -12.18 -1.23
N ARG A 167 6.89 -13.22 -0.52
CA ARG A 167 7.63 -14.49 -0.43
C ARG A 167 7.91 -15.10 -1.80
N ARG A 168 6.91 -15.18 -2.67
CA ARG A 168 7.04 -15.76 -4.01
C ARG A 168 8.06 -15.00 -4.89
N LEU A 169 8.15 -13.68 -4.78
CA LEU A 169 9.00 -12.84 -5.63
C LEU A 169 10.39 -12.57 -5.03
N LEU A 170 10.52 -12.55 -3.71
CA LEU A 170 11.77 -12.19 -3.03
C LEU A 170 12.54 -13.40 -2.50
N CYS A 171 11.85 -14.52 -2.21
CA CYS A 171 12.46 -15.68 -1.59
C CYS A 171 13.36 -16.43 -2.59
N LYS A 172 14.56 -16.72 -2.18
CA LYS A 172 15.51 -17.54 -2.94
C LYS A 172 15.50 -18.99 -2.42
N VAL A 173 15.93 -19.92 -3.23
CA VAL A 173 16.04 -21.33 -2.81
C VAL A 173 16.81 -21.46 -1.50
N LYS A 174 17.90 -20.74 -1.32
CA LYS A 174 18.70 -20.74 -0.08
C LYS A 174 17.94 -20.33 1.18
N ASP A 175 16.86 -19.54 1.05
CA ASP A 175 16.07 -19.05 2.19
C ASP A 175 15.01 -20.07 2.63
N GLN A 176 14.78 -21.11 1.80
CA GLN A 176 13.78 -22.16 2.04
C GLN A 176 14.39 -23.57 2.09
N MET A 177 15.63 -23.73 1.59
CA MET A 177 16.26 -25.05 1.58
C MET A 177 16.49 -25.54 3.01
N GLN A 178 16.31 -26.84 3.20
CA GLN A 178 16.70 -27.52 4.42
C GLN A 178 18.20 -27.83 4.38
N THR A 179 18.87 -27.67 5.49
CA THR A 179 20.32 -27.94 5.61
C THR A 179 20.60 -29.28 6.26
N ARG A 180 19.65 -29.83 7.05
CA ARG A 180 19.73 -31.19 7.59
C ARG A 180 19.07 -32.15 6.58
N LEU A 181 19.88 -32.70 5.73
CA LEU A 181 19.43 -33.56 4.62
C LEU A 181 19.35 -35.01 5.03
N PRO A 182 18.33 -35.77 4.59
CA PRO A 182 18.27 -37.24 4.72
C PRO A 182 19.20 -37.88 3.70
N ILE A 183 20.43 -38.13 4.12
CA ILE A 183 21.50 -38.69 3.25
C ILE A 183 21.62 -40.18 3.50
N THR A 184 21.74 -40.96 2.44
CA THR A 184 22.01 -42.38 2.43
C THR A 184 23.09 -42.70 1.38
N THR A 185 23.54 -43.97 1.32
CA THR A 185 24.52 -44.45 0.31
C THR A 185 23.88 -45.52 -0.57
N PRO A 186 24.46 -45.83 -1.75
CA PRO A 186 23.95 -46.91 -2.60
C PRO A 186 23.86 -48.27 -1.92
N ASP A 187 24.74 -48.56 -0.94
CA ASP A 187 24.82 -49.83 -0.23
C ASP A 187 23.92 -49.89 1.03
N THR A 188 23.24 -48.82 1.37
CA THR A 188 22.33 -48.79 2.52
C THR A 188 21.11 -49.67 2.28
N SER A 189 20.71 -50.46 3.30
CA SER A 189 19.52 -51.29 3.17
C SER A 189 18.26 -50.43 2.92
N PHE A 190 17.29 -50.99 2.18
CA PHE A 190 16.07 -50.24 1.88
C PHE A 190 15.29 -49.87 3.16
N THR A 191 15.29 -50.74 4.17
CA THR A 191 14.65 -50.47 5.48
C THR A 191 15.31 -49.29 6.22
N ASP A 192 16.64 -49.24 6.21
CA ASP A 192 17.36 -48.11 6.82
C ASP A 192 17.15 -46.82 6.04
N CYS A 193 17.06 -46.88 4.73
CA CYS A 193 16.72 -45.76 3.88
C CYS A 193 15.32 -45.18 4.24
N LEU A 194 14.33 -46.04 4.45
CA LEU A 194 12.99 -45.61 4.89
C LEU A 194 13.02 -44.91 6.26
N THR A 195 13.86 -45.40 7.19
CA THR A 195 14.05 -44.79 8.50
C THR A 195 14.65 -43.39 8.34
N ILE A 196 15.68 -43.22 7.52
CA ILE A 196 16.31 -41.94 7.21
C ILE A 196 15.31 -40.96 6.58
N MET A 197 14.48 -41.42 5.64
CA MET A 197 13.41 -40.61 5.03
C MET A 197 12.39 -40.12 6.07
N ASN A 198 11.94 -41.02 6.95
CA ASN A 198 10.99 -40.70 8.02
C ASN A 198 11.55 -39.69 9.00
N GLU A 199 12.78 -39.87 9.46
CA GLU A 199 13.45 -38.91 10.37
C GLU A 199 13.67 -37.56 9.69
N GLY A 200 13.99 -37.54 8.41
CA GLY A 200 14.18 -36.34 7.61
C GLY A 200 12.88 -35.55 7.36
N ARG A 201 11.73 -36.20 7.41
CA ARG A 201 10.38 -35.62 7.18
C ARG A 201 10.26 -34.81 5.88
N MET A 202 11.04 -35.15 4.85
CA MET A 202 11.05 -34.43 3.57
C MET A 202 10.43 -35.25 2.43
N GLY A 203 10.01 -36.50 2.70
CA GLY A 203 9.49 -37.40 1.68
C GLY A 203 10.55 -37.81 0.62
N VAL A 204 11.85 -37.65 0.93
CA VAL A 204 12.94 -37.93 0.03
C VAL A 204 14.16 -38.39 0.83
N ALA A 205 15.02 -39.27 0.24
CA ALA A 205 16.39 -39.51 0.65
C ALA A 205 17.34 -39.19 -0.51
N LEU A 206 18.45 -38.57 -0.18
CA LEU A 206 19.54 -38.27 -1.13
C LEU A 206 20.58 -39.38 -1.09
N VAL A 207 20.80 -40.06 -2.20
CA VAL A 207 21.79 -41.11 -2.32
C VAL A 207 23.14 -40.47 -2.70
N MET A 208 24.08 -40.49 -1.76
CA MET A 208 25.40 -39.86 -1.91
C MET A 208 26.49 -40.90 -1.97
N GLU A 209 27.47 -40.71 -2.83
CA GLU A 209 28.71 -41.48 -2.88
C GLU A 209 29.88 -40.55 -3.16
N ASN A 210 30.94 -40.64 -2.37
CA ASN A 210 32.14 -39.78 -2.50
C ASN A 210 31.79 -38.27 -2.58
N GLN A 211 30.84 -37.82 -1.76
CA GLN A 211 30.30 -36.44 -1.71
C GLN A 211 29.58 -36.01 -3.01
N GLN A 212 29.26 -36.93 -3.90
CA GLN A 212 28.50 -36.67 -5.12
C GLN A 212 27.08 -37.24 -4.99
N LEU A 213 26.10 -36.46 -5.44
CA LEU A 213 24.71 -36.93 -5.53
C LEU A 213 24.62 -37.94 -6.70
N LYS A 214 24.28 -39.19 -6.39
CA LYS A 214 24.05 -40.26 -7.35
C LYS A 214 22.60 -40.42 -7.74
N GLY A 215 21.69 -40.13 -6.81
CA GLY A 215 20.26 -40.25 -7.04
C GLY A 215 19.43 -39.77 -5.86
N ILE A 216 18.15 -39.87 -6.02
CA ILE A 216 17.15 -39.59 -4.98
C ILE A 216 16.15 -40.75 -4.91
N ILE A 217 15.64 -41.04 -3.73
CA ILE A 217 14.50 -41.92 -3.49
C ILE A 217 13.39 -41.09 -2.92
N THR A 218 12.19 -41.16 -3.48
CA THR A 218 11.03 -40.38 -3.05
C THR A 218 9.95 -41.29 -2.44
N ASP A 219 8.99 -40.70 -1.68
CA ASP A 219 7.81 -41.42 -1.21
C ASP A 219 7.01 -42.08 -2.34
N GLY A 220 7.05 -41.48 -3.54
CA GLY A 220 6.41 -42.04 -4.72
C GLY A 220 7.11 -43.33 -5.21
N ASP A 221 8.42 -43.43 -5.06
CA ASP A 221 9.20 -44.62 -5.45
C ASP A 221 8.99 -45.75 -4.45
N VAL A 222 8.85 -45.43 -3.17
CA VAL A 222 8.58 -46.39 -2.09
C VAL A 222 7.20 -47.03 -2.24
N ARG A 223 6.20 -46.31 -2.79
CA ARG A 223 4.82 -46.79 -2.94
C ARG A 223 4.57 -47.59 -4.23
N ARG A 224 5.51 -47.61 -5.14
CA ARG A 224 5.43 -48.38 -6.40
C ARG A 224 6.02 -49.78 -6.27
#